data_82534e759c0048fdb4df76c92df80b67
#
_entry.id   82534e759c0048fdb4df76c92df80b67
#
_cell.length_a   1.000
_cell.length_b   1.000
_cell.length_c   1.000
_cell.angle_alpha   90.00
_cell.angle_beta   90.00
_cell.angle_gamma   90.00
#
_symmetry.space_group_name_H-M   'P 1'
#
loop_
_entity.id
_entity.type
_entity.pdbx_description
1 polymer ?
#
loop_
_entity_poly.entity_id
_entity_poly.type
_entity_poly.pdbx_seq_one_letter_code
_entity_poly.pdbx_strand_id
1 'polypeptide(L)'
;MGPTLLTGGTGFVGRQVLRRLLAQGETVKLVIREGKHQTIVPPDFAGVVVATPDLFAEGSEWWSDVCSGVDTIIHCAWYADAGNYLHSPENLDCLIGTLKLAQGAATAGVRRFVGIGTCVEYDLSAGRLSINTPLRPHTMYGAAKAATFTMLSQWLSARNIEFAWCRLFNLYGEGEDPRRLAAYVRAQLIAGDVAELTSGHQIRDFLDVADAGKLIIEIATGAKQGAFNICSGVPVSVREFAESLADLYGGRDLLKFGARPDNPLEAPIVCGEM
;
A
#
# COMPACT_ATOMS: atom_id res chain seq x y z
N MET A 1 18.33 -7.06 -12.53
CA MET A 1 17.41 -7.83 -11.68
C MET A 1 16.77 -8.90 -12.56
N GLY A 2 16.46 -10.11 -12.05
CA GLY A 2 15.67 -11.09 -12.79
C GLY A 2 14.21 -10.67 -12.90
N PRO A 3 13.32 -11.45 -13.57
CA PRO A 3 11.92 -11.11 -13.73
C PRO A 3 11.21 -10.84 -12.40
N THR A 4 10.40 -9.77 -12.36
CA THR A 4 9.63 -9.37 -11.16
C THR A 4 8.16 -9.77 -11.32
N LEU A 5 7.61 -10.51 -10.34
CA LEU A 5 6.18 -10.73 -10.22
C LEU A 5 5.55 -9.57 -9.43
N LEU A 6 4.56 -8.90 -10.02
CA LEU A 6 3.79 -7.86 -9.35
C LEU A 6 2.33 -8.29 -9.18
N THR A 7 1.83 -8.27 -7.96
CA THR A 7 0.39 -8.37 -7.70
C THR A 7 -0.18 -7.02 -7.31
N GLY A 8 -1.45 -6.79 -7.59
CA GLY A 8 -2.10 -5.51 -7.27
C GLY A 8 -1.60 -4.31 -8.09
N GLY A 9 -0.90 -4.56 -9.22
CA GLY A 9 -0.37 -3.51 -10.10
C GLY A 9 -1.42 -2.60 -10.73
N THR A 10 -2.70 -2.95 -10.61
CA THR A 10 -3.85 -2.14 -11.07
C THR A 10 -4.40 -1.21 -9.98
N GLY A 11 -3.96 -1.38 -8.72
CA GLY A 11 -4.40 -0.58 -7.58
C GLY A 11 -3.65 0.75 -7.45
N PHE A 12 -4.02 1.55 -6.45
CA PHE A 12 -3.49 2.90 -6.20
C PHE A 12 -1.96 2.92 -6.06
N VAL A 13 -1.39 2.08 -5.20
CA VAL A 13 0.06 1.96 -5.01
C VAL A 13 0.72 1.15 -6.12
N GLY A 14 0.14 -0.01 -6.44
CA GLY A 14 0.75 -0.95 -7.38
C GLY A 14 0.95 -0.38 -8.79
N ARG A 15 0.07 0.55 -9.24
CA ARG A 15 0.25 1.21 -10.55
C ARG A 15 1.49 2.10 -10.58
N GLN A 16 1.86 2.73 -9.48
CA GLN A 16 3.09 3.53 -9.41
C GLN A 16 4.33 2.63 -9.40
N VAL A 17 4.24 1.50 -8.70
CA VAL A 17 5.27 0.45 -8.74
C VAL A 17 5.43 -0.09 -10.17
N LEU A 18 4.34 -0.45 -10.85
CA LEU A 18 4.35 -0.94 -12.23
C LEU A 18 5.01 0.08 -13.19
N ARG A 19 4.55 1.34 -13.15
CA ARG A 19 5.12 2.41 -13.99
C ARG A 19 6.63 2.54 -13.83
N ARG A 20 7.13 2.45 -12.59
CA ARG A 20 8.57 2.56 -12.33
C ARG A 20 9.35 1.35 -12.78
N LEU A 21 8.83 0.13 -12.58
CA LEU A 21 9.45 -1.09 -13.12
C LEU A 21 9.60 -0.99 -14.63
N LEU A 22 8.54 -0.59 -15.34
CA LEU A 22 8.57 -0.43 -16.79
C LEU A 22 9.53 0.68 -17.25
N ALA A 23 9.55 1.81 -16.55
CA ALA A 23 10.49 2.90 -16.86
C ALA A 23 11.97 2.51 -16.65
N GLN A 24 12.25 1.52 -15.81
CA GLN A 24 13.57 0.95 -15.60
C GLN A 24 13.91 -0.20 -16.58
N GLY A 25 12.98 -0.55 -17.48
CA GLY A 25 13.16 -1.66 -18.43
C GLY A 25 13.10 -3.05 -17.79
N GLU A 26 12.49 -3.16 -16.59
CA GLU A 26 12.38 -4.44 -15.89
C GLU A 26 11.36 -5.37 -16.55
N THR A 27 11.69 -6.66 -16.58
CA THR A 27 10.74 -7.69 -17.02
C THR A 27 9.71 -7.95 -15.92
N VAL A 28 8.42 -7.70 -16.20
CA VAL A 28 7.34 -7.83 -15.23
C VAL A 28 6.39 -8.96 -15.63
N LYS A 29 6.10 -9.85 -14.67
CA LYS A 29 4.95 -10.76 -14.69
C LYS A 29 3.87 -10.15 -13.80
N LEU A 30 2.75 -9.76 -14.38
CA LEU A 30 1.68 -9.06 -13.69
C LEU A 30 0.51 -9.99 -13.41
N VAL A 31 0.13 -10.15 -12.14
CA VAL A 31 -1.09 -10.91 -11.75
C VAL A 31 -2.23 -9.93 -11.53
N ILE A 32 -3.33 -10.14 -12.27
CA ILE A 32 -4.51 -9.27 -12.25
C ILE A 32 -5.80 -10.08 -12.04
N ARG A 33 -6.84 -9.38 -11.60
CA ARG A 33 -8.18 -9.94 -11.57
C ARG A 33 -8.75 -10.02 -13.00
N GLU A 34 -9.42 -11.12 -13.33
CA GLU A 34 -10.15 -11.27 -14.59
C GLU A 34 -11.06 -10.07 -14.88
N GLY A 35 -11.20 -9.70 -16.15
CA GLY A 35 -11.97 -8.55 -16.59
C GLY A 35 -11.33 -7.17 -16.37
N LYS A 36 -10.17 -7.08 -15.69
CA LYS A 36 -9.44 -5.82 -15.47
C LYS A 36 -8.33 -5.54 -16.49
N HIS A 37 -8.08 -6.49 -17.41
CA HIS A 37 -6.95 -6.43 -18.35
C HIS A 37 -6.97 -5.20 -19.25
N GLN A 38 -8.12 -4.87 -19.84
CA GLN A 38 -8.22 -3.89 -20.94
C GLN A 38 -8.10 -2.42 -20.52
N THR A 39 -8.29 -2.11 -19.25
CA THR A 39 -8.39 -0.72 -18.78
C THR A 39 -7.15 -0.20 -18.04
N ILE A 40 -6.21 -1.07 -17.68
CA ILE A 40 -5.17 -0.70 -16.68
C ILE A 40 -3.77 -1.12 -17.10
N VAL A 41 -3.64 -2.13 -17.95
CA VAL A 41 -2.33 -2.55 -18.49
C VAL A 41 -1.99 -1.66 -19.68
N PRO A 42 -0.83 -0.99 -19.71
CA PRO A 42 -0.43 -0.18 -20.87
C PRO A 42 -0.51 -1.00 -22.17
N PRO A 43 -0.96 -0.41 -23.28
CA PRO A 43 -1.08 -1.13 -24.57
C PRO A 43 0.24 -1.72 -25.08
N ASP A 44 1.36 -1.09 -24.69
CA ASP A 44 2.74 -1.47 -25.02
C ASP A 44 3.42 -2.35 -23.95
N PHE A 45 2.63 -2.88 -22.99
CA PHE A 45 3.15 -3.75 -21.95
C PHE A 45 3.72 -5.05 -22.55
N ALA A 46 5.05 -5.16 -22.55
CA ALA A 46 5.77 -6.30 -23.11
C ALA A 46 5.92 -7.49 -22.12
N GLY A 47 5.39 -7.36 -20.91
CA GLY A 47 5.47 -8.40 -19.86
C GLY A 47 4.40 -9.47 -20.01
N VAL A 48 4.47 -10.46 -19.11
CA VAL A 48 3.48 -11.54 -19.02
C VAL A 48 2.33 -11.12 -18.10
N VAL A 49 1.10 -11.26 -18.56
CA VAL A 49 -0.11 -11.07 -17.75
C VAL A 49 -0.71 -12.42 -17.40
N VAL A 50 -0.94 -12.65 -16.10
CA VAL A 50 -1.65 -13.80 -15.56
C VAL A 50 -2.96 -13.31 -14.95
N ALA A 51 -4.08 -13.80 -15.44
CA ALA A 51 -5.40 -13.45 -14.94
C ALA A 51 -5.97 -14.55 -14.06
N THR A 52 -6.64 -14.16 -12.96
CA THR A 52 -7.36 -15.07 -12.07
C THR A 52 -8.62 -14.38 -11.55
N PRO A 53 -9.71 -15.12 -11.28
CA PRO A 53 -10.92 -14.56 -10.66
C PRO A 53 -10.62 -13.94 -9.28
N ASP A 54 -9.80 -14.63 -8.46
CA ASP A 54 -9.40 -14.17 -7.14
C ASP A 54 -8.03 -14.73 -6.76
N LEU A 55 -7.02 -13.87 -6.75
CA LEU A 55 -5.65 -14.27 -6.41
C LEU A 55 -5.49 -14.78 -4.96
N PHE A 56 -6.39 -14.41 -4.04
CA PHE A 56 -6.33 -14.88 -2.66
C PHE A 56 -6.94 -16.28 -2.46
N ALA A 57 -7.77 -16.71 -3.40
CA ALA A 57 -8.32 -18.07 -3.42
C ALA A 57 -7.34 -19.09 -4.01
N GLU A 58 -6.32 -18.66 -4.75
CA GLU A 58 -5.38 -19.53 -5.43
C GLU A 58 -4.51 -20.34 -4.46
N GLY A 59 -4.24 -21.60 -4.84
CA GLY A 59 -3.41 -22.52 -4.06
C GLY A 59 -1.91 -22.30 -4.23
N SER A 60 -1.10 -22.86 -3.32
CA SER A 60 0.36 -22.77 -3.39
C SER A 60 0.97 -23.43 -4.63
N GLU A 61 0.33 -24.45 -5.19
CA GLU A 61 0.76 -25.09 -6.45
C GLU A 61 0.60 -24.13 -7.62
N TRP A 62 -0.56 -23.49 -7.76
CA TRP A 62 -0.80 -22.47 -8.77
C TRP A 62 0.21 -21.33 -8.65
N TRP A 63 0.48 -20.88 -7.43
CA TRP A 63 1.49 -19.84 -7.19
C TRP A 63 2.91 -20.32 -7.54
N SER A 64 3.24 -21.59 -7.32
CA SER A 64 4.54 -22.15 -7.73
C SER A 64 4.73 -22.06 -9.25
N ASP A 65 3.71 -22.40 -10.03
CA ASP A 65 3.73 -22.30 -11.48
C ASP A 65 3.85 -20.86 -11.95
N VAL A 66 3.05 -19.95 -11.35
CA VAL A 66 3.08 -18.52 -11.67
C VAL A 66 4.43 -17.88 -11.29
N CYS A 67 5.06 -18.32 -10.21
CA CYS A 67 6.36 -17.83 -9.76
C CYS A 67 7.53 -18.48 -10.51
N SER A 68 7.31 -19.43 -11.41
CA SER A 68 8.39 -20.06 -12.17
C SER A 68 9.19 -19.03 -12.97
N GLY A 69 10.53 -19.03 -12.77
CA GLY A 69 11.47 -18.10 -13.39
C GLY A 69 11.44 -16.66 -12.84
N VAL A 70 10.68 -16.42 -11.75
CA VAL A 70 10.63 -15.12 -11.07
C VAL A 70 11.78 -15.00 -10.07
N ASP A 71 12.47 -13.86 -10.07
CA ASP A 71 13.51 -13.53 -9.09
C ASP A 71 12.95 -12.82 -7.85
N THR A 72 12.11 -11.84 -8.09
CA THR A 72 11.56 -10.95 -7.04
C THR A 72 10.04 -10.87 -7.12
N ILE A 73 9.37 -10.92 -5.98
CA ILE A 73 7.93 -10.64 -5.85
C ILE A 73 7.74 -9.29 -5.19
N ILE A 74 6.84 -8.46 -5.75
CA ILE A 74 6.29 -7.27 -5.10
C ILE A 74 4.79 -7.49 -4.95
N HIS A 75 4.35 -7.73 -3.70
CA HIS A 75 2.97 -8.07 -3.38
C HIS A 75 2.23 -6.84 -2.87
N CYS A 76 1.57 -6.10 -3.80
CA CYS A 76 0.76 -4.93 -3.48
C CYS A 76 -0.74 -5.25 -3.33
N ALA A 77 -1.18 -6.43 -3.73
CA ALA A 77 -2.58 -6.80 -3.66
C ALA A 77 -3.05 -6.93 -2.21
N TRP A 78 -4.21 -6.33 -1.93
CA TRP A 78 -4.97 -6.47 -0.69
C TRP A 78 -6.37 -5.93 -0.90
N TYR A 79 -7.35 -6.36 -0.09
CA TYR A 79 -8.66 -5.73 -0.06
C TYR A 79 -8.55 -4.35 0.61
N ALA A 80 -8.80 -3.29 -0.13
CA ALA A 80 -8.58 -1.90 0.30
C ALA A 80 -9.74 -0.96 -0.12
N ASP A 81 -10.99 -1.46 -0.12
CA ASP A 81 -12.16 -0.64 -0.40
C ASP A 81 -12.34 0.45 0.66
N ALA A 82 -12.25 1.71 0.25
CA ALA A 82 -12.31 2.86 1.16
C ALA A 82 -13.65 2.89 1.92
N GLY A 83 -13.55 3.00 3.25
CA GLY A 83 -14.70 2.96 4.17
C GLY A 83 -14.99 1.58 4.78
N ASN A 84 -14.58 0.48 4.14
CA ASN A 84 -14.94 -0.87 4.58
C ASN A 84 -13.74 -1.71 5.02
N TYR A 85 -12.56 -1.51 4.42
CA TYR A 85 -11.42 -2.43 4.54
C TYR A 85 -10.91 -2.67 5.96
N LEU A 86 -11.05 -1.70 6.88
CA LEU A 86 -10.48 -1.79 8.22
C LEU A 86 -11.06 -2.97 9.03
N HIS A 87 -12.35 -3.27 8.84
CA HIS A 87 -13.08 -4.29 9.61
C HIS A 87 -13.67 -5.40 8.73
N SER A 88 -13.31 -5.43 7.45
CA SER A 88 -13.82 -6.42 6.50
C SER A 88 -13.29 -7.81 6.77
N PRO A 89 -14.13 -8.86 6.69
CA PRO A 89 -13.70 -10.27 6.80
C PRO A 89 -12.72 -10.68 5.69
N GLU A 90 -12.72 -10.03 4.52
CA GLU A 90 -11.79 -10.29 3.42
C GLU A 90 -10.31 -10.10 3.82
N ASN A 91 -10.03 -9.45 4.95
CA ASN A 91 -8.68 -9.37 5.49
C ASN A 91 -8.11 -10.73 5.88
N LEU A 92 -8.97 -11.69 6.29
CA LEU A 92 -8.55 -13.05 6.58
C LEU A 92 -8.18 -13.80 5.30
N ASP A 93 -8.96 -13.64 4.24
CA ASP A 93 -8.67 -14.26 2.93
C ASP A 93 -7.38 -13.70 2.33
N CYS A 94 -7.16 -12.37 2.46
CA CYS A 94 -5.92 -11.72 2.06
C CYS A 94 -4.70 -12.30 2.81
N LEU A 95 -4.81 -12.50 4.12
CA LEU A 95 -3.75 -13.13 4.93
C LEU A 95 -3.45 -14.55 4.43
N ILE A 96 -4.49 -15.40 4.33
CA ILE A 96 -4.34 -16.80 3.93
C ILE A 96 -3.75 -16.90 2.51
N GLY A 97 -4.29 -16.14 1.56
CA GLY A 97 -3.80 -16.12 0.18
C GLY A 97 -2.37 -15.62 0.05
N THR A 98 -1.96 -14.61 0.86
CA THR A 98 -0.57 -14.15 0.88
C THR A 98 0.39 -15.22 1.41
N LEU A 99 -0.02 -16.02 2.40
CA LEU A 99 0.80 -17.15 2.88
C LEU A 99 0.92 -18.24 1.82
N LYS A 100 -0.15 -18.53 1.06
CA LYS A 100 -0.11 -19.48 -0.08
C LYS A 100 0.81 -18.97 -1.20
N LEU A 101 0.77 -17.67 -1.52
CA LEU A 101 1.71 -17.05 -2.45
C LEU A 101 3.16 -17.24 -1.97
N ALA A 102 3.45 -16.99 -0.71
CA ALA A 102 4.78 -17.17 -0.15
C ALA A 102 5.25 -18.65 -0.22
N GLN A 103 4.35 -19.61 0.02
CA GLN A 103 4.63 -21.04 -0.13
C GLN A 103 4.99 -21.39 -1.58
N GLY A 104 4.19 -20.95 -2.56
CA GLY A 104 4.47 -21.15 -3.98
C GLY A 104 5.78 -20.49 -4.42
N ALA A 105 6.05 -19.27 -3.96
CA ALA A 105 7.28 -18.56 -4.20
C ALA A 105 8.52 -19.35 -3.73
N ALA A 106 8.44 -19.93 -2.53
CA ALA A 106 9.53 -20.74 -1.98
C ALA A 106 9.75 -22.02 -2.79
N THR A 107 8.68 -22.68 -3.23
CA THR A 107 8.78 -23.87 -4.09
C THR A 107 9.39 -23.54 -5.46
N ALA A 108 9.07 -22.37 -6.02
CA ALA A 108 9.60 -21.89 -7.29
C ALA A 108 11.04 -21.35 -7.20
N GLY A 109 11.61 -21.22 -6.00
CA GLY A 109 12.96 -20.72 -5.80
C GLY A 109 13.11 -19.20 -5.98
N VAL A 110 12.07 -18.43 -5.68
CA VAL A 110 12.11 -16.96 -5.67
C VAL A 110 13.15 -16.48 -4.65
N ARG A 111 14.02 -15.56 -5.07
CA ARG A 111 15.08 -15.03 -4.21
C ARG A 111 14.57 -13.99 -3.21
N ARG A 112 13.64 -13.13 -3.60
CA ARG A 112 13.20 -11.96 -2.80
C ARG A 112 11.70 -11.77 -2.80
N PHE A 113 11.15 -11.49 -1.61
CA PHE A 113 9.73 -11.17 -1.42
C PHE A 113 9.58 -9.81 -0.75
N VAL A 114 8.90 -8.88 -1.42
CA VAL A 114 8.56 -7.54 -0.91
C VAL A 114 7.05 -7.46 -0.71
N GLY A 115 6.63 -7.30 0.53
CA GLY A 115 5.22 -7.15 0.87
C GLY A 115 4.88 -5.73 1.30
N ILE A 116 3.61 -5.36 1.12
CA ILE A 116 3.09 -4.04 1.50
C ILE A 116 2.31 -4.15 2.80
N GLY A 117 2.82 -3.47 3.82
CA GLY A 117 2.23 -3.29 5.15
C GLY A 117 1.56 -1.93 5.32
N THR A 118 1.29 -1.59 6.58
CA THR A 118 0.60 -0.34 6.94
C THR A 118 1.05 0.16 8.32
N CYS A 119 1.01 1.48 8.53
CA CYS A 119 1.29 2.07 9.84
C CYS A 119 0.29 1.63 10.93
N VAL A 120 -0.92 1.19 10.57
CA VAL A 120 -1.91 0.71 11.55
C VAL A 120 -1.61 -0.69 12.12
N GLU A 121 -0.48 -1.31 11.74
CA GLU A 121 0.09 -2.46 12.44
C GLU A 121 0.67 -2.08 13.80
N TYR A 122 1.16 -0.86 13.94
CA TYR A 122 1.82 -0.35 15.14
C TYR A 122 0.85 -0.01 16.28
N ASP A 123 1.39 0.10 17.48
CA ASP A 123 0.75 0.81 18.59
C ASP A 123 0.72 2.31 18.27
N LEU A 124 -0.42 2.79 17.79
CA LEU A 124 -0.58 4.18 17.37
C LEU A 124 -0.53 5.17 18.56
N SER A 125 -0.62 4.69 19.82
CA SER A 125 -0.47 5.55 21.00
C SER A 125 0.93 6.16 21.14
N ALA A 126 1.93 5.59 20.45
CA ALA A 126 3.28 6.13 20.40
C ALA A 126 3.39 7.45 19.61
N GLY A 127 2.46 7.74 18.72
CA GLY A 127 2.41 8.95 17.90
C GLY A 127 3.49 9.03 16.81
N ARG A 128 4.77 8.97 17.20
CA ARG A 128 5.91 8.78 16.27
C ARG A 128 6.25 7.29 16.18
N LEU A 129 6.26 6.77 14.95
CA LEU A 129 6.29 5.34 14.68
C LEU A 129 7.58 4.97 13.95
N SER A 130 8.51 4.38 14.67
CA SER A 130 9.71 3.77 14.09
C SER A 130 9.47 2.30 13.75
N ILE A 131 10.39 1.67 13.03
CA ILE A 131 10.32 0.22 12.75
C ILE A 131 10.39 -0.65 14.01
N ASN A 132 10.84 -0.08 15.14
CA ASN A 132 10.92 -0.73 16.45
C ASN A 132 9.69 -0.50 17.33
N THR A 133 8.73 0.34 16.91
CA THR A 133 7.47 0.54 17.62
C THR A 133 6.71 -0.80 17.71
N PRO A 134 6.21 -1.19 18.89
CA PRO A 134 5.47 -2.44 19.07
C PRO A 134 4.29 -2.55 18.10
N LEU A 135 4.03 -3.76 17.60
CA LEU A 135 2.85 -4.06 16.80
C LEU A 135 1.66 -4.29 17.74
N ARG A 136 0.66 -3.42 17.65
CA ARG A 136 -0.57 -3.49 18.44
C ARG A 136 -1.76 -3.00 17.62
N PRO A 137 -2.15 -3.75 16.60
CA PRO A 137 -3.24 -3.36 15.71
C PRO A 137 -4.59 -3.36 16.44
N HIS A 138 -5.46 -2.38 16.11
CA HIS A 138 -6.81 -2.25 16.64
C HIS A 138 -7.90 -2.57 15.62
N THR A 139 -7.52 -3.00 14.40
CA THR A 139 -8.45 -3.33 13.32
C THR A 139 -8.11 -4.70 12.73
N MET A 140 -9.09 -5.36 12.10
CA MET A 140 -8.86 -6.63 11.39
C MET A 140 -7.79 -6.47 10.28
N TYR A 141 -7.83 -5.35 9.57
CA TYR A 141 -6.83 -5.02 8.55
C TYR A 141 -5.41 -4.95 9.13
N GLY A 142 -5.22 -4.15 10.19
CA GLY A 142 -3.92 -4.05 10.85
C GLY A 142 -3.45 -5.37 11.44
N ALA A 143 -4.36 -6.15 12.04
CA ALA A 143 -4.06 -7.46 12.61
C ALA A 143 -3.63 -8.46 11.52
N ALA A 144 -4.33 -8.53 10.40
CA ALA A 144 -3.99 -9.40 9.28
C ALA A 144 -2.63 -9.03 8.67
N LYS A 145 -2.34 -7.73 8.49
CA LYS A 145 -1.04 -7.24 8.01
C LYS A 145 0.09 -7.56 8.99
N ALA A 146 -0.09 -7.30 10.28
CA ALA A 146 0.89 -7.63 11.31
C ALA A 146 1.16 -9.14 11.42
N ALA A 147 0.12 -9.97 11.34
CA ALA A 147 0.24 -11.42 11.32
C ALA A 147 1.02 -11.91 10.09
N THR A 148 0.73 -11.34 8.90
CA THR A 148 1.46 -11.64 7.66
C THR A 148 2.94 -11.31 7.82
N PHE A 149 3.27 -10.11 8.29
CA PHE A 149 4.66 -9.71 8.56
C PHE A 149 5.35 -10.66 9.53
N THR A 150 4.72 -10.92 10.67
CA THR A 150 5.30 -11.75 11.74
C THR A 150 5.60 -13.17 11.25
N MET A 151 4.66 -13.78 10.52
CA MET A 151 4.86 -15.11 9.98
C MET A 151 5.92 -15.13 8.87
N LEU A 152 5.82 -14.25 7.89
CA LEU A 152 6.70 -14.26 6.73
C LEU A 152 8.14 -13.87 7.08
N SER A 153 8.36 -12.99 8.05
CA SER A 153 9.71 -12.63 8.51
C SER A 153 10.49 -13.83 9.04
N GLN A 154 9.85 -14.78 9.71
CA GLN A 154 10.46 -16.00 10.20
C GLN A 154 10.51 -17.08 9.12
N TRP A 155 9.39 -17.29 8.45
CA TRP A 155 9.21 -18.41 7.54
C TRP A 155 10.06 -18.30 6.25
N LEU A 156 10.16 -17.09 5.67
CA LEU A 156 10.98 -16.82 4.48
C LEU A 156 12.47 -16.83 4.82
N SER A 157 12.86 -16.23 5.95
CA SER A 157 14.25 -16.24 6.43
C SER A 157 14.77 -17.67 6.62
N ALA A 158 13.96 -18.57 7.19
CA ALA A 158 14.32 -19.99 7.34
C ALA A 158 14.52 -20.73 6.01
N ARG A 159 14.18 -20.12 4.88
CA ARG A 159 14.31 -20.65 3.51
C ARG A 159 15.31 -19.86 2.66
N ASN A 160 16.06 -18.97 3.27
CA ASN A 160 17.02 -18.07 2.60
C ASN A 160 16.38 -17.20 1.52
N ILE A 161 15.09 -16.83 1.69
CA ILE A 161 14.39 -15.88 0.84
C ILE A 161 14.48 -14.51 1.52
N GLU A 162 15.05 -13.54 0.81
CA GLU A 162 15.13 -12.17 1.27
C GLU A 162 13.74 -11.57 1.44
N PHE A 163 13.47 -10.98 2.60
CA PHE A 163 12.17 -10.43 2.91
C PHE A 163 12.24 -8.95 3.28
N ALA A 164 11.39 -8.15 2.64
CA ALA A 164 11.18 -6.75 2.97
C ALA A 164 9.68 -6.45 3.14
N TRP A 165 9.34 -5.60 4.10
CA TRP A 165 7.97 -5.25 4.43
C TRP A 165 7.81 -3.74 4.50
N CYS A 166 7.07 -3.15 3.54
CA CYS A 166 6.92 -1.72 3.34
C CYS A 166 5.64 -1.21 4.03
N ARG A 167 5.73 -0.66 5.24
CA ARG A 167 4.59 -0.09 5.97
C ARG A 167 4.24 1.28 5.45
N LEU A 168 3.12 1.37 4.72
CA LEU A 168 2.63 2.63 4.17
C LEU A 168 1.97 3.50 5.25
N PHE A 169 2.20 4.80 5.14
CA PHE A 169 1.51 5.83 5.91
C PHE A 169 0.36 6.44 5.08
N ASN A 170 0.01 7.72 5.30
CA ASN A 170 -1.11 8.33 4.59
C ASN A 170 -0.67 8.78 3.19
N LEU A 171 -0.97 7.96 2.21
CA LEU A 171 -0.65 8.25 0.83
C LEU A 171 -1.77 9.06 0.16
N TYR A 172 -1.38 9.98 -0.72
CA TYR A 172 -2.27 10.77 -1.57
C TYR A 172 -1.73 10.83 -3.00
N GLY A 173 -2.54 11.29 -3.95
CA GLY A 173 -2.07 11.55 -5.31
C GLY A 173 -2.91 10.91 -6.41
N GLU A 174 -2.29 10.66 -7.56
CA GLU A 174 -2.97 10.18 -8.76
C GLU A 174 -3.61 8.80 -8.58
N GLY A 175 -4.91 8.71 -8.83
CA GLY A 175 -5.68 7.47 -8.73
C GLY A 175 -6.13 7.11 -7.33
N GLU A 176 -6.06 8.07 -6.39
CA GLU A 176 -6.66 7.93 -5.07
C GLU A 176 -8.18 7.79 -5.15
N ASP A 177 -8.76 6.99 -4.24
CA ASP A 177 -10.20 6.86 -4.12
C ASP A 177 -10.85 8.22 -3.78
N PRO A 178 -11.90 8.65 -4.50
CA PRO A 178 -12.52 9.96 -4.30
C PRO A 178 -13.10 10.20 -2.89
N ARG A 179 -13.30 9.14 -2.11
CA ARG A 179 -13.77 9.21 -0.71
C ARG A 179 -12.65 9.56 0.29
N ARG A 180 -11.37 9.50 -0.14
CA ARG A 180 -10.24 9.86 0.72
C ARG A 180 -10.01 11.37 0.75
N LEU A 181 -9.40 11.85 1.83
CA LEU A 181 -9.25 13.26 2.15
C LEU A 181 -8.73 14.12 1.00
N ALA A 182 -7.55 13.77 0.45
CA ALA A 182 -6.94 14.63 -0.56
C ALA A 182 -7.74 14.64 -1.87
N ALA A 183 -8.24 13.49 -2.31
CA ALA A 183 -9.08 13.39 -3.50
C ALA A 183 -10.41 14.13 -3.31
N TYR A 184 -11.05 14.01 -2.14
CA TYR A 184 -12.27 14.73 -1.80
C TYR A 184 -12.06 16.24 -1.81
N VAL A 185 -11.08 16.74 -1.07
CA VAL A 185 -10.78 18.19 -0.99
C VAL A 185 -10.48 18.74 -2.38
N ARG A 186 -9.61 18.08 -3.15
CA ARG A 186 -9.29 18.48 -4.53
C ARG A 186 -10.54 18.54 -5.41
N ALA A 187 -11.42 17.55 -5.33
CA ALA A 187 -12.64 17.52 -6.14
C ALA A 187 -13.57 18.70 -5.82
N GLN A 188 -13.78 18.98 -4.52
CA GLN A 188 -14.61 20.11 -4.09
C GLN A 188 -14.02 21.46 -4.56
N LEU A 189 -12.72 21.67 -4.36
CA LEU A 189 -12.05 22.91 -4.77
C LEU A 189 -12.14 23.14 -6.29
N ILE A 190 -11.91 22.10 -7.11
CA ILE A 190 -12.03 22.16 -8.56
C ILE A 190 -13.46 22.49 -9.00
N ALA A 191 -14.46 21.94 -8.30
CA ALA A 191 -15.88 22.19 -8.58
C ALA A 191 -16.36 23.57 -8.08
N GLY A 192 -15.58 24.25 -7.24
CA GLY A 192 -16.00 25.48 -6.55
C GLY A 192 -17.00 25.21 -5.42
N ASP A 193 -17.04 23.98 -4.93
CA ASP A 193 -17.94 23.53 -3.86
C ASP A 193 -17.25 23.57 -2.48
N VAL A 194 -18.07 23.62 -1.43
CA VAL A 194 -17.59 23.60 -0.05
C VAL A 194 -17.04 22.23 0.30
N ALA A 195 -15.82 22.19 0.81
CA ALA A 195 -15.20 21.01 1.41
C ALA A 195 -15.48 20.99 2.91
N GLU A 196 -16.43 20.17 3.35
CA GLU A 196 -16.72 19.95 4.76
C GLU A 196 -15.69 19.01 5.39
N LEU A 197 -15.02 19.47 6.43
CA LEU A 197 -13.92 18.78 7.11
C LEU A 197 -14.18 18.67 8.62
N THR A 198 -13.46 17.77 9.28
CA THR A 198 -13.35 17.71 10.73
C THR A 198 -12.60 18.94 11.26
N SER A 199 -12.27 19.03 12.55
CA SER A 199 -11.44 20.13 13.07
C SER A 199 -10.09 20.27 12.36
N GLY A 200 -9.56 19.16 11.83
CA GLY A 200 -8.27 19.09 11.14
C GLY A 200 -7.06 19.13 12.07
N HIS A 201 -7.23 18.95 13.38
CA HIS A 201 -6.14 19.01 14.36
C HIS A 201 -5.25 17.74 14.37
N GLN A 202 -5.72 16.63 13.78
CA GLN A 202 -4.99 15.38 13.75
C GLN A 202 -3.67 15.57 12.95
N ILE A 203 -2.57 15.10 13.54
CA ILE A 203 -1.25 15.12 12.88
C ILE A 203 -1.05 13.83 12.12
N ARG A 204 -0.68 13.93 10.86
CA ARG A 204 -0.41 12.80 9.96
C ARG A 204 0.90 13.01 9.22
N ASP A 205 1.39 11.92 8.67
CA ASP A 205 2.49 11.88 7.71
C ASP A 205 1.89 11.64 6.34
N PHE A 206 1.92 12.64 5.47
CA PHE A 206 1.41 12.54 4.11
C PHE A 206 2.57 12.37 3.13
N LEU A 207 2.45 11.37 2.24
CA LEU A 207 3.43 11.10 1.19
C LEU A 207 2.73 10.93 -0.15
N ASP A 208 3.26 11.56 -1.21
CA ASP A 208 2.76 11.32 -2.56
C ASP A 208 2.95 9.86 -2.96
N VAL A 209 1.93 9.27 -3.59
CA VAL A 209 1.94 7.85 -3.99
C VAL A 209 3.02 7.53 -5.03
N ALA A 210 3.43 8.49 -5.86
CA ALA A 210 4.53 8.30 -6.80
C ALA A 210 5.88 8.20 -6.07
N ASP A 211 6.08 8.97 -4.99
CA ASP A 211 7.27 8.86 -4.13
C ASP A 211 7.24 7.56 -3.31
N ALA A 212 6.08 7.16 -2.81
CA ALA A 212 5.93 5.85 -2.18
C ALA A 212 6.31 4.71 -3.15
N GLY A 213 5.87 4.77 -4.40
CA GLY A 213 6.26 3.83 -5.45
C GLY A 213 7.77 3.80 -5.70
N LYS A 214 8.44 4.97 -5.64
CA LYS A 214 9.90 5.08 -5.74
C LYS A 214 10.59 4.36 -4.59
N LEU A 215 10.21 4.64 -3.35
CA LEU A 215 10.78 4.00 -2.17
C LEU A 215 10.59 2.48 -2.17
N ILE A 216 9.40 2.00 -2.58
CA ILE A 216 9.13 0.56 -2.70
C ILE A 216 10.08 -0.10 -3.71
N ILE A 217 10.32 0.53 -4.87
CA ILE A 217 11.24 0.00 -5.88
C ILE A 217 12.69 0.03 -5.36
N GLU A 218 13.13 1.08 -4.71
CA GLU A 218 14.47 1.15 -4.10
C GLU A 218 14.68 0.02 -3.08
N ILE A 219 13.66 -0.31 -2.28
CA ILE A 219 13.69 -1.45 -1.37
C ILE A 219 13.69 -2.77 -2.15
N ALA A 220 12.87 -2.90 -3.18
CA ALA A 220 12.76 -4.14 -3.95
C ALA A 220 14.05 -4.49 -4.71
N THR A 221 14.77 -3.49 -5.20
CA THR A 221 16.03 -3.64 -5.94
C THR A 221 17.26 -3.63 -5.02
N GLY A 222 17.12 -3.15 -3.79
CA GLY A 222 18.18 -3.11 -2.80
C GLY A 222 18.41 -4.44 -2.09
N ALA A 223 19.45 -4.49 -1.24
CA ALA A 223 19.81 -5.68 -0.46
C ALA A 223 19.25 -5.65 0.99
N LYS A 224 18.66 -4.55 1.42
CA LYS A 224 18.15 -4.41 2.79
C LYS A 224 16.91 -5.29 3.00
N GLN A 225 16.79 -5.88 4.19
CA GLN A 225 15.69 -6.76 4.60
C GLN A 225 15.01 -6.22 5.86
N GLY A 226 13.86 -6.79 6.20
CA GLY A 226 13.06 -6.42 7.37
C GLY A 226 11.98 -5.37 7.07
N ALA A 227 11.54 -4.67 8.10
CA ALA A 227 10.49 -3.66 8.00
C ALA A 227 11.06 -2.29 7.58
N PHE A 228 10.28 -1.55 6.79
CA PHE A 228 10.56 -0.19 6.36
C PHE A 228 9.31 0.66 6.48
N ASN A 229 9.44 1.88 7.00
CA ASN A 229 8.38 2.86 6.93
C ASN A 229 8.43 3.59 5.57
N ILE A 230 7.32 3.60 4.86
CA ILE A 230 7.13 4.35 3.62
C ILE A 230 6.35 5.60 3.99
N CYS A 231 7.07 6.64 4.35
CA CYS A 231 6.57 7.88 4.92
C CYS A 231 7.43 9.07 4.48
N SER A 232 6.97 10.29 4.76
CA SER A 232 7.76 11.50 4.55
C SER A 232 8.66 11.83 5.75
N GLY A 233 8.29 11.37 6.94
CA GLY A 233 8.89 11.75 8.22
C GLY A 233 8.47 13.15 8.71
N VAL A 234 7.62 13.84 7.95
CA VAL A 234 7.18 15.21 8.24
C VAL A 234 5.78 15.21 8.85
N PRO A 235 5.63 15.59 10.13
CA PRO A 235 4.32 15.72 10.76
C PRO A 235 3.60 16.97 10.23
N VAL A 236 2.38 16.79 9.71
CA VAL A 236 1.53 17.87 9.20
C VAL A 236 0.12 17.66 9.74
N SER A 237 -0.56 18.73 10.19
CA SER A 237 -1.96 18.62 10.56
C SER A 237 -2.83 18.40 9.32
N VAL A 238 -3.96 17.71 9.49
CA VAL A 238 -4.95 17.54 8.42
C VAL A 238 -5.40 18.90 7.88
N ARG A 239 -5.47 19.93 8.76
CA ARG A 239 -5.78 21.31 8.37
C ARG A 239 -4.72 21.88 7.45
N GLU A 240 -3.45 21.90 7.86
CA GLU A 240 -2.34 22.44 7.05
C GLU A 240 -2.25 21.71 5.71
N PHE A 241 -2.45 20.40 5.70
CA PHE A 241 -2.47 19.62 4.47
C PHE A 241 -3.63 20.03 3.55
N ALA A 242 -4.85 20.18 4.06
CA ALA A 242 -6.00 20.64 3.26
C ALA A 242 -5.79 22.07 2.75
N GLU A 243 -5.22 22.96 3.57
CA GLU A 243 -4.89 24.32 3.17
C GLU A 243 -3.82 24.35 2.06
N SER A 244 -2.82 23.47 2.13
CA SER A 244 -1.80 23.34 1.07
C SER A 244 -2.40 22.89 -0.27
N LEU A 245 -3.43 22.04 -0.24
CA LEU A 245 -4.19 21.69 -1.45
C LEU A 245 -4.95 22.92 -1.99
N ALA A 246 -5.55 23.71 -1.10
CA ALA A 246 -6.24 24.94 -1.52
C ALA A 246 -5.28 26.02 -2.08
N ASP A 247 -4.02 26.04 -1.67
CA ASP A 247 -3.00 26.90 -2.28
C ASP A 247 -2.69 26.49 -3.72
N LEU A 248 -2.79 25.20 -4.04
CA LEU A 248 -2.56 24.68 -5.39
C LEU A 248 -3.78 24.86 -6.31
N TYR A 249 -4.99 24.64 -5.78
CA TYR A 249 -6.22 24.62 -6.58
C TYR A 249 -7.07 25.88 -6.42
N GLY A 250 -6.74 26.76 -5.46
CA GLY A 250 -7.57 27.91 -5.06
C GLY A 250 -8.67 27.54 -4.07
N GLY A 251 -9.41 28.53 -3.56
CA GLY A 251 -10.61 28.30 -2.76
C GLY A 251 -10.38 27.98 -1.29
N ARG A 252 -9.41 28.61 -0.61
CA ARG A 252 -9.22 28.45 0.85
C ARG A 252 -10.48 28.73 1.65
N ASP A 253 -11.31 29.66 1.21
CA ASP A 253 -12.59 30.01 1.82
C ASP A 253 -13.67 28.91 1.72
N LEU A 254 -13.48 27.97 0.81
CA LEU A 254 -14.33 26.79 0.64
C LEU A 254 -14.02 25.69 1.67
N LEU A 255 -12.89 25.74 2.35
CA LEU A 255 -12.56 24.77 3.41
C LEU A 255 -13.36 25.07 4.68
N LYS A 256 -14.30 24.21 5.07
CA LYS A 256 -15.14 24.36 6.26
C LYS A 256 -14.72 23.35 7.34
N PHE A 257 -13.74 23.75 8.13
CA PHE A 257 -13.27 22.97 9.28
C PHE A 257 -14.30 22.97 10.42
N GLY A 258 -14.50 21.81 11.06
CA GLY A 258 -15.47 21.59 12.11
C GLY A 258 -16.90 21.36 11.61
N ALA A 259 -17.13 21.33 10.29
CA ALA A 259 -18.43 21.00 9.71
C ALA A 259 -18.79 19.51 9.89
N ARG A 260 -17.76 18.64 9.99
CA ARG A 260 -17.91 17.23 10.33
C ARG A 260 -17.40 16.97 11.74
N PRO A 261 -18.03 16.04 12.51
CA PRO A 261 -17.55 15.69 13.83
C PRO A 261 -16.20 14.99 13.77
N ASP A 262 -15.34 15.24 14.74
CA ASP A 262 -14.10 14.49 14.92
C ASP A 262 -14.39 13.05 15.36
N ASN A 263 -13.56 12.11 14.93
CA ASN A 263 -13.64 10.73 15.41
C ASN A 263 -12.83 10.60 16.72
N PRO A 264 -13.49 10.37 17.89
CA PRO A 264 -12.81 10.29 19.17
C PRO A 264 -11.90 9.07 19.33
N LEU A 265 -12.03 8.06 18.46
CA LEU A 265 -11.19 6.87 18.47
C LEU A 265 -9.95 7.01 17.58
N GLU A 266 -9.85 8.10 16.86
CA GLU A 266 -8.72 8.35 15.97
C GLU A 266 -7.49 8.82 16.75
N ALA A 267 -6.34 8.16 16.51
CA ALA A 267 -5.08 8.57 17.14
C ALA A 267 -4.75 10.03 16.77
N PRO A 268 -4.41 10.89 17.74
CA PRO A 268 -4.16 12.31 17.50
C PRO A 268 -2.92 12.53 16.62
N ILE A 269 -1.92 11.66 16.72
CA ILE A 269 -0.66 11.75 15.96
C ILE A 269 -0.35 10.39 15.35
N VAL A 270 -0.06 10.37 14.04
CA VAL A 270 0.47 9.20 13.32
C VAL A 270 1.51 9.71 12.32
N CYS A 271 2.78 9.65 12.70
CA CYS A 271 3.91 10.12 11.89
C CYS A 271 5.01 9.08 11.88
N GLY A 272 5.58 8.78 10.72
CA GLY A 272 6.65 7.80 10.57
C GLY A 272 8.03 8.37 10.88
N GLU A 273 8.94 7.48 11.28
CA GLU A 273 10.39 7.71 11.29
C GLU A 273 11.01 6.85 10.17
N MET A 274 11.83 7.48 9.33
CA MET A 274 12.56 6.80 8.25
C MET A 274 13.82 6.06 8.76
#